data_576dd45d4c258dbd9e77762b6fb80ba4
#
_entry.id   576dd45d4c258dbd9e77762b6fb80ba4
#
_cell.length_a   1.000
_cell.length_b   1.000
_cell.length_c   1.000
_cell.angle_alpha   90.00
_cell.angle_beta   90.00
_cell.angle_gamma   90.00
#
_symmetry.space_group_name_H-M   'P 1'
#
loop_
_entity.id
_entity.type
_entity.pdbx_description
1 polymer ?
#
loop_
_entity_poly.entity_id
_entity_poly.type
_entity_poly.pdbx_seq_one_letter_code
_entity_poly.pdbx_strand_id
1 'polypeptide(L)'
;MDVKKLGNIPDGGGWRFVGRQQGLRNRAATPGKPRNAQRNSKMGTAYVHTVIDDHSRVAYAEIHNDERKETAVAVLKRATAWFAARGVTVQRVLSDNGSCYKSKLWKQTCHELGITVKKTRPYRPQTNGKIERFHRTLADGWAFSRNYGSESARRNALPGWLHHYNHHRPHTAIGKVPPITRLTNRSGQYN
;
A
#
# COMPACT_ATOMS: atom_id res chain seq x y z
N MET A 1 -6.29 3.17 -6.17
CA MET A 1 -6.15 2.46 -4.88
C MET A 1 -5.99 0.98 -5.11
N ASP A 2 -5.11 0.33 -4.35
CA ASP A 2 -4.79 -1.09 -4.52
C ASP A 2 -4.18 -1.65 -3.22
N VAL A 3 -4.08 -3.00 -3.09
CA VAL A 3 -3.54 -3.68 -1.92
C VAL A 3 -2.37 -4.57 -2.30
N LYS A 4 -1.20 -4.31 -1.70
CA LYS A 4 -0.03 -5.19 -1.81
C LYS A 4 0.03 -6.15 -0.63
N LYS A 5 0.06 -7.45 -0.92
CA LYS A 5 0.20 -8.51 0.09
C LYS A 5 1.66 -8.84 0.31
N LEU A 6 2.07 -8.86 1.57
CA LEU A 6 3.42 -9.19 2.00
C LEU A 6 3.37 -10.23 3.12
N GLY A 7 4.14 -11.30 3.03
CA GLY A 7 4.30 -12.22 4.16
C GLY A 7 4.87 -11.49 5.38
N ASN A 8 4.34 -11.77 6.57
CA ASN A 8 4.88 -11.23 7.81
C ASN A 8 6.27 -11.79 8.13
N ILE A 9 7.11 -10.97 8.72
CA ILE A 9 8.47 -11.32 9.11
C ILE A 9 8.46 -11.95 10.50
N PRO A 10 9.09 -13.12 10.72
CA PRO A 10 9.26 -13.70 12.04
C PRO A 10 10.28 -12.90 12.87
N ASP A 11 10.21 -13.04 14.19
CA ASP A 11 11.20 -12.49 15.10
C ASP A 11 12.57 -13.12 14.82
N GLY A 12 13.61 -12.31 14.77
CA GLY A 12 14.94 -12.70 14.30
C GLY A 12 15.16 -12.59 12.78
N GLY A 13 14.14 -12.17 12.02
CA GLY A 13 14.26 -11.91 10.58
C GLY A 13 13.74 -13.03 9.67
N GLY A 14 13.41 -12.66 8.44
CA GLY A 14 12.84 -13.55 7.44
C GLY A 14 13.91 -14.28 6.60
N TRP A 15 13.55 -15.44 6.04
CA TRP A 15 14.43 -16.34 5.27
C TRP A 15 15.19 -15.65 4.13
N ARG A 16 14.66 -14.59 3.56
CA ARG A 16 15.28 -13.83 2.45
C ARG A 16 16.65 -13.26 2.85
N PHE A 17 16.82 -12.90 4.12
CA PHE A 17 18.03 -12.27 4.63
C PHE A 17 18.88 -13.18 5.51
N VAL A 18 18.22 -14.01 6.33
CA VAL A 18 18.95 -14.89 7.28
C VAL A 18 19.15 -16.32 6.75
N GLY A 19 18.72 -16.59 5.52
CA GLY A 19 18.75 -17.92 4.93
C GLY A 19 17.58 -18.80 5.36
N ARG A 20 17.34 -19.87 4.56
CA ARG A 20 16.14 -20.72 4.71
C ARG A 20 16.08 -21.43 6.07
N GLN A 21 17.18 -22.02 6.51
CA GLN A 21 17.18 -22.78 7.76
C GLN A 21 16.95 -21.88 8.97
N GLN A 22 17.69 -20.76 9.06
CA GLN A 22 17.53 -19.80 10.15
C GLN A 22 16.14 -19.16 10.12
N GLY A 23 15.61 -18.83 8.95
CA GLY A 23 14.25 -18.30 8.80
C GLY A 23 13.16 -19.27 9.27
N LEU A 24 13.34 -20.58 9.09
CA LEU A 24 12.43 -21.60 9.64
C LEU A 24 12.52 -21.66 11.16
N ARG A 25 13.72 -21.60 11.74
CA ARG A 25 13.93 -21.55 13.21
C ARG A 25 13.26 -20.31 13.81
N ASN A 26 13.51 -19.14 13.24
CA ASN A 26 12.91 -17.87 13.66
C ASN A 26 11.37 -17.94 13.61
N ARG A 27 10.83 -18.49 12.53
CA ARG A 27 9.39 -18.69 12.38
C ARG A 27 8.82 -19.61 13.47
N ALA A 28 9.48 -20.71 13.77
CA ALA A 28 9.06 -21.63 14.81
C ALA A 28 9.12 -21.02 16.21
N ALA A 29 10.12 -20.17 16.46
CA ALA A 29 10.34 -19.50 17.74
C ALA A 29 9.45 -18.27 17.96
N THR A 30 8.88 -17.67 16.89
CA THR A 30 8.04 -16.46 17.03
C THR A 30 6.79 -16.75 17.87
N PRO A 31 6.61 -16.05 19.01
CA PRO A 31 5.50 -16.31 19.92
C PRO A 31 4.16 -15.82 19.36
N GLY A 32 3.05 -16.30 19.97
CA GLY A 32 1.71 -15.80 19.68
C GLY A 32 1.19 -16.11 18.26
N LYS A 33 1.82 -17.03 17.53
CA LYS A 33 1.37 -17.40 16.18
C LYS A 33 0.62 -18.73 16.20
N PRO A 34 -0.57 -18.82 15.55
CA PRO A 34 -1.25 -20.08 15.38
C PRO A 34 -0.38 -21.05 14.59
N ARG A 35 -0.50 -22.33 14.86
CA ARG A 35 0.25 -23.39 14.16
C ARG A 35 -0.66 -24.10 13.17
N ASN A 36 -0.09 -24.58 12.07
CA ASN A 36 -0.78 -25.48 11.14
C ASN A 36 -0.74 -26.94 11.65
N ALA A 37 -1.34 -27.87 10.90
CA ALA A 37 -1.35 -29.30 11.24
C ALA A 37 0.05 -29.90 11.41
N GLN A 38 1.05 -29.38 10.69
CA GLN A 38 2.46 -29.78 10.79
C GLN A 38 3.22 -28.99 11.87
N ARG A 39 2.53 -28.34 12.81
CA ARG A 39 3.06 -27.51 13.89
C ARG A 39 3.94 -26.32 13.46
N ASN A 40 3.89 -25.94 12.18
CA ASN A 40 4.58 -24.75 11.68
C ASN A 40 3.78 -23.47 12.00
N SER A 41 4.45 -22.45 12.50
CA SER A 41 3.81 -21.17 12.79
C SER A 41 3.28 -20.48 11.53
N LYS A 42 2.03 -20.03 11.55
CA LYS A 42 1.41 -19.23 10.50
C LYS A 42 1.72 -17.77 10.76
N MET A 43 2.71 -17.21 10.07
CA MET A 43 3.10 -15.80 10.26
C MET A 43 2.03 -14.80 9.81
N GLY A 44 1.13 -15.23 8.91
CA GLY A 44 0.10 -14.34 8.36
C GLY A 44 0.64 -13.41 7.27
N THR A 45 -0.21 -12.45 6.89
CA THR A 45 0.04 -11.52 5.79
C THR A 45 -0.21 -10.09 6.27
N ALA A 46 0.69 -9.19 5.89
CA ALA A 46 0.48 -7.75 5.96
C ALA A 46 -0.15 -7.27 4.65
N TYR A 47 -1.21 -6.50 4.74
CA TYR A 47 -1.92 -5.91 3.61
C TYR A 47 -1.60 -4.42 3.56
N VAL A 48 -0.79 -4.02 2.59
CA VAL A 48 -0.44 -2.61 2.39
C VAL A 48 -1.48 -1.98 1.47
N HIS A 49 -2.42 -1.27 2.05
CA HIS A 49 -3.41 -0.49 1.31
C HIS A 49 -2.77 0.80 0.84
N THR A 50 -2.82 1.06 -0.45
CA THR A 50 -2.15 2.20 -1.09
C THR A 50 -3.14 3.05 -1.87
N VAL A 51 -3.02 4.35 -1.70
CA VAL A 51 -3.65 5.38 -2.56
C VAL A 51 -2.54 6.23 -3.15
N ILE A 52 -2.49 6.35 -4.47
CA ILE A 52 -1.50 7.19 -5.17
C ILE A 52 -2.25 8.22 -6.01
N ASP A 53 -1.81 9.46 -5.96
CA ASP A 53 -2.30 10.50 -6.87
C ASP A 53 -1.75 10.28 -8.29
N ASP A 54 -2.65 10.27 -9.24
CA ASP A 54 -2.32 9.96 -10.64
C ASP A 54 -1.45 11.03 -11.29
N HIS A 55 -1.56 12.28 -10.88
CA HIS A 55 -0.79 13.39 -11.42
C HIS A 55 0.58 13.51 -10.75
N SER A 56 0.61 13.74 -9.45
CA SER A 56 1.84 14.02 -8.70
C SER A 56 2.65 12.78 -8.34
N ARG A 57 2.03 11.60 -8.29
CA ARG A 57 2.59 10.36 -7.74
C ARG A 57 2.76 10.37 -6.22
N VAL A 58 2.23 11.37 -5.53
CA VAL A 58 2.20 11.36 -4.06
C VAL A 58 1.42 10.14 -3.59
N ALA A 59 1.99 9.40 -2.65
CA ALA A 59 1.43 8.17 -2.15
C ALA A 59 1.06 8.27 -0.67
N TYR A 60 -0.09 7.70 -0.35
CA TYR A 60 -0.54 7.39 0.99
C TYR A 60 -0.64 5.88 1.14
N ALA A 61 -0.14 5.32 2.23
CA ALA A 61 -0.26 3.89 2.48
C ALA A 61 -0.39 3.56 3.96
N GLU A 62 -1.14 2.51 4.25
CA GLU A 62 -1.34 1.93 5.58
C GLU A 62 -1.18 0.42 5.53
N ILE A 63 -0.76 -0.17 6.64
CA ILE A 63 -0.63 -1.63 6.78
C ILE A 63 -1.73 -2.14 7.69
N HIS A 64 -2.55 -3.05 7.16
CA HIS A 64 -3.61 -3.74 7.87
C HIS A 64 -3.39 -5.25 7.89
N ASN A 65 -4.22 -5.97 8.64
CA ASN A 65 -4.17 -7.43 8.74
C ASN A 65 -5.15 -8.11 7.79
N ASP A 66 -5.91 -7.34 7.01
CA ASP A 66 -6.88 -7.83 6.03
C ASP A 66 -7.07 -6.85 4.86
N GLU A 67 -7.83 -7.30 3.85
CA GLU A 67 -8.29 -6.52 2.71
C GLU A 67 -9.83 -6.46 2.64
N ARG A 68 -10.49 -6.47 3.79
CA ARG A 68 -11.95 -6.44 3.86
C ARG A 68 -12.51 -5.10 3.36
N LYS A 69 -13.78 -5.10 3.00
CA LYS A 69 -14.46 -3.89 2.51
C LYS A 69 -14.49 -2.77 3.54
N GLU A 70 -14.64 -3.12 4.83
CA GLU A 70 -14.61 -2.15 5.94
C GLU A 70 -13.26 -1.47 6.05
N THR A 71 -12.18 -2.27 5.98
CA THR A 71 -10.80 -1.77 6.02
C THR A 71 -10.50 -0.89 4.81
N ALA A 72 -10.87 -1.32 3.60
CA ALA A 72 -10.67 -0.53 2.38
C ALA A 72 -11.39 0.82 2.43
N VAL A 73 -12.62 0.86 2.94
CA VAL A 73 -13.41 2.08 3.15
C VAL A 73 -12.76 2.99 4.18
N ALA A 74 -12.33 2.45 5.32
CA ALA A 74 -11.68 3.22 6.36
C ALA A 74 -10.38 3.86 5.85
N VAL A 75 -9.58 3.12 5.09
CA VAL A 75 -8.36 3.64 4.44
C VAL A 75 -8.71 4.74 3.43
N LEU A 76 -9.75 4.55 2.59
CA LEU A 76 -10.16 5.58 1.64
C LEU A 76 -10.53 6.89 2.35
N LYS A 77 -11.33 6.82 3.41
CA LYS A 77 -11.74 8.01 4.20
C LYS A 77 -10.52 8.73 4.76
N ARG A 78 -9.57 8.02 5.38
CA ARG A 78 -8.35 8.63 5.92
C ARG A 78 -7.44 9.19 4.82
N ALA A 79 -7.26 8.46 3.72
CA ALA A 79 -6.49 8.96 2.58
C ALA A 79 -7.11 10.23 1.99
N THR A 80 -8.43 10.28 1.82
CA THR A 80 -9.14 11.47 1.33
C THR A 80 -8.92 12.67 2.26
N ALA A 81 -9.06 12.48 3.57
CA ALA A 81 -8.78 13.53 4.55
C ALA A 81 -7.30 13.97 4.52
N TRP A 82 -6.38 13.02 4.38
CA TRP A 82 -4.94 13.30 4.28
C TRP A 82 -4.59 14.12 3.03
N PHE A 83 -5.20 13.82 1.87
CA PHE A 83 -5.05 14.61 0.65
C PHE A 83 -5.72 15.98 0.78
N ALA A 84 -6.92 16.07 1.38
CA ALA A 84 -7.63 17.32 1.61
C ALA A 84 -6.82 18.29 2.49
N ALA A 85 -6.16 17.79 3.55
CA ALA A 85 -5.26 18.58 4.39
C ALA A 85 -4.04 19.15 3.61
N ARG A 86 -3.80 18.68 2.38
CA ARG A 86 -2.76 19.17 1.44
C ARG A 86 -3.33 19.94 0.26
N GLY A 87 -4.60 20.38 0.37
CA GLY A 87 -5.28 21.17 -0.66
C GLY A 87 -5.73 20.35 -1.88
N VAL A 88 -5.76 19.03 -1.80
CA VAL A 88 -6.16 18.14 -2.91
C VAL A 88 -7.54 17.58 -2.70
N THR A 89 -8.46 17.86 -3.62
CA THR A 89 -9.79 17.25 -3.66
C THR A 89 -9.76 15.99 -4.51
N VAL A 90 -10.11 14.85 -3.89
CA VAL A 90 -10.18 13.57 -4.60
C VAL A 90 -11.50 13.49 -5.40
N GLN A 91 -11.43 13.61 -6.70
CA GLN A 91 -12.60 13.55 -7.59
C GLN A 91 -12.94 12.13 -8.04
N ARG A 92 -11.94 11.28 -8.19
CA ARG A 92 -12.08 9.92 -8.74
C ARG A 92 -11.18 8.95 -8.00
N VAL A 93 -11.63 7.71 -7.85
CA VAL A 93 -10.79 6.60 -7.41
C VAL A 93 -10.81 5.49 -8.46
N LEU A 94 -9.62 5.12 -8.92
CA LEU A 94 -9.41 3.93 -9.74
C LEU A 94 -8.98 2.78 -8.84
N SER A 95 -9.66 1.64 -8.93
CA SER A 95 -9.28 0.40 -8.23
C SER A 95 -9.32 -0.79 -9.20
N ASP A 96 -8.71 -1.87 -8.79
CA ASP A 96 -8.88 -3.16 -9.46
C ASP A 96 -10.30 -3.73 -9.24
N ASN A 97 -10.51 -4.96 -9.69
CA ASN A 97 -11.77 -5.68 -9.54
C ASN A 97 -11.84 -6.52 -8.25
N GLY A 98 -11.03 -6.21 -7.23
CA GLY A 98 -11.06 -6.88 -5.93
C GLY A 98 -12.44 -6.83 -5.27
N SER A 99 -12.77 -7.85 -4.47
CA SER A 99 -14.10 -8.00 -3.86
C SER A 99 -14.47 -6.82 -2.96
N CYS A 100 -13.51 -6.26 -2.22
CA CYS A 100 -13.72 -5.10 -1.35
C CYS A 100 -14.22 -3.87 -2.14
N TYR A 101 -13.68 -3.64 -3.36
CA TYR A 101 -14.04 -2.52 -4.23
C TYR A 101 -15.33 -2.74 -5.05
N LYS A 102 -15.89 -3.97 -5.03
CA LYS A 102 -17.20 -4.29 -5.64
C LYS A 102 -18.34 -4.13 -4.66
N SER A 103 -18.06 -4.01 -3.37
CA SER A 103 -19.06 -4.00 -2.30
C SER A 103 -20.01 -2.80 -2.38
N LYS A 104 -21.23 -2.99 -1.86
CA LYS A 104 -22.20 -1.89 -1.71
C LYS A 104 -21.62 -0.79 -0.80
N LEU A 105 -20.98 -1.17 0.30
CA LEU A 105 -20.35 -0.24 1.25
C LEU A 105 -19.32 0.66 0.57
N TRP A 106 -18.46 0.10 -0.30
CA TRP A 106 -17.50 0.88 -1.07
C TRP A 106 -18.15 1.92 -1.96
N LYS A 107 -19.17 1.50 -2.75
CA LYS A 107 -19.87 2.39 -3.66
C LYS A 107 -20.59 3.53 -2.92
N GLN A 108 -21.27 3.19 -1.81
CA GLN A 108 -21.97 4.14 -0.96
C GLN A 108 -20.98 5.16 -0.37
N THR A 109 -19.88 4.70 0.19
CA THR A 109 -18.86 5.61 0.76
C THR A 109 -18.26 6.54 -0.30
N CYS A 110 -17.96 6.03 -1.49
CA CYS A 110 -17.47 6.89 -2.57
C CYS A 110 -18.51 7.95 -2.96
N HIS A 111 -19.79 7.59 -3.02
CA HIS A 111 -20.87 8.53 -3.28
C HIS A 111 -21.00 9.61 -2.19
N GLU A 112 -20.96 9.21 -0.92
CA GLU A 112 -20.99 10.12 0.24
C GLU A 112 -19.80 11.12 0.24
N LEU A 113 -18.64 10.68 -0.26
CA LEU A 113 -17.44 11.50 -0.39
C LEU A 113 -17.40 12.33 -1.69
N GLY A 114 -18.40 12.23 -2.56
CA GLY A 114 -18.41 12.88 -3.87
C GLY A 114 -17.39 12.30 -4.86
N ILE A 115 -16.93 11.06 -4.65
CA ILE A 115 -15.87 10.41 -5.42
C ILE A 115 -16.44 9.51 -6.51
N THR A 116 -16.08 9.75 -7.76
CA THR A 116 -16.43 8.86 -8.88
C THR A 116 -15.60 7.59 -8.85
N VAL A 117 -16.25 6.42 -8.86
CA VAL A 117 -15.57 5.12 -8.91
C VAL A 117 -15.25 4.75 -10.35
N LYS A 118 -13.99 4.46 -10.63
CA LYS A 118 -13.49 3.86 -11.86
C LYS A 118 -12.88 2.50 -11.57
N LYS A 119 -13.00 1.56 -12.50
CA LYS A 119 -12.42 0.22 -12.40
C LYS A 119 -11.44 -0.01 -13.54
N THR A 120 -10.41 -0.82 -13.29
CA THR A 120 -9.54 -1.30 -14.35
C THR A 120 -10.33 -2.13 -15.34
N ARG A 121 -10.06 -1.92 -16.64
CA ARG A 121 -10.66 -2.75 -17.69
C ARG A 121 -10.05 -4.15 -17.66
N PRO A 122 -10.88 -5.21 -17.83
CA PRO A 122 -10.34 -6.56 -17.99
C PRO A 122 -9.29 -6.60 -19.11
N TYR A 123 -8.25 -7.39 -18.91
CA TYR A 123 -7.15 -7.58 -19.88
C TYR A 123 -6.38 -6.32 -20.29
N ARG A 124 -6.49 -5.20 -19.52
CA ARG A 124 -5.70 -3.98 -19.73
C ARG A 124 -4.94 -3.60 -18.47
N PRO A 125 -3.83 -4.29 -18.15
CA PRO A 125 -3.02 -4.04 -16.94
C PRO A 125 -2.43 -2.63 -16.93
N GLN A 126 -2.21 -2.01 -18.09
CA GLN A 126 -1.67 -0.65 -18.21
C GLN A 126 -2.49 0.41 -17.44
N THR A 127 -3.78 0.15 -17.22
CA THR A 127 -4.67 1.08 -16.48
C THR A 127 -4.25 1.22 -15.01
N ASN A 128 -3.54 0.23 -14.44
CA ASN A 128 -3.06 0.23 -13.05
C ASN A 128 -1.54 0.38 -12.91
N GLY A 129 -0.83 0.61 -14.03
CA GLY A 129 0.63 0.57 -14.10
C GLY A 129 1.34 1.54 -13.15
N LYS A 130 0.69 2.65 -12.76
CA LYS A 130 1.28 3.63 -11.84
C LYS A 130 1.36 3.10 -10.41
N ILE A 131 0.31 2.47 -9.92
CA ILE A 131 0.30 1.88 -8.57
C ILE A 131 1.13 0.59 -8.53
N GLU A 132 1.17 -0.19 -9.62
CA GLU A 132 2.06 -1.34 -9.75
C GLU A 132 3.53 -0.93 -9.69
N ARG A 133 3.89 0.16 -10.38
CA ARG A 133 5.23 0.75 -10.30
C ARG A 133 5.55 1.23 -8.88
N PHE A 134 4.60 1.87 -8.21
CA PHE A 134 4.74 2.25 -6.81
C PHE A 134 4.97 1.01 -5.93
N HIS A 135 4.17 -0.04 -6.09
CA HIS A 135 4.32 -1.29 -5.32
C HIS A 135 5.66 -1.98 -5.54
N ARG A 136 6.24 -1.90 -6.75
CA ARG A 136 7.60 -2.35 -7.01
C ARG A 136 8.62 -1.51 -6.25
N THR A 137 8.53 -0.19 -6.35
CA THR A 137 9.39 0.74 -5.62
C THR A 137 9.29 0.55 -4.10
N LEU A 138 8.08 0.32 -3.57
CA LEU A 138 7.83 0.04 -2.16
C LEU A 138 8.44 -1.31 -1.75
N ALA A 139 8.34 -2.32 -2.59
CA ALA A 139 8.94 -3.63 -2.32
C ALA A 139 10.46 -3.53 -2.22
N ASP A 140 11.10 -2.89 -3.20
CA ASP A 140 12.55 -2.78 -3.28
C ASP A 140 13.14 -1.79 -2.27
N GLY A 141 12.48 -0.65 -2.07
CA GLY A 141 13.00 0.44 -1.23
C GLY A 141 12.61 0.35 0.25
N TRP A 142 11.62 -0.46 0.59
CA TRP A 142 11.15 -0.64 1.98
C TRP A 142 10.99 -2.10 2.36
N ALA A 143 10.03 -2.84 1.75
CA ALA A 143 9.63 -4.14 2.27
C ALA A 143 10.77 -5.17 2.30
N PHE A 144 11.68 -5.09 1.34
CA PHE A 144 12.83 -5.98 1.15
C PHE A 144 14.17 -5.26 1.03
N SER A 145 14.25 -4.00 1.43
CA SER A 145 15.49 -3.21 1.30
C SER A 145 16.57 -3.59 2.31
N ARG A 146 16.18 -4.16 3.44
CA ARG A 146 17.09 -4.57 4.51
C ARG A 146 16.51 -5.71 5.35
N ASN A 147 17.35 -6.33 6.16
CA ASN A 147 16.89 -7.28 7.16
C ASN A 147 16.15 -6.55 8.28
N TYR A 148 14.85 -6.82 8.41
CA TYR A 148 14.06 -6.41 9.55
C TYR A 148 14.02 -7.56 10.57
N GLY A 149 14.36 -7.26 11.82
CA GLY A 149 14.36 -8.24 12.90
C GLY A 149 12.95 -8.74 13.28
N SER A 150 11.90 -8.06 12.83
CA SER A 150 10.50 -8.46 13.07
C SER A 150 9.54 -7.75 12.11
N GLU A 151 8.30 -8.22 12.05
CA GLU A 151 7.22 -7.53 11.30
C GLU A 151 6.95 -6.14 11.87
N SER A 152 7.01 -5.98 13.19
CA SER A 152 6.84 -4.69 13.86
C SER A 152 7.89 -3.67 13.41
N ALA A 153 9.16 -4.10 13.34
CA ALA A 153 10.25 -3.24 12.86
C ALA A 153 10.03 -2.80 11.41
N ARG A 154 9.54 -3.71 10.53
CA ARG A 154 9.21 -3.34 9.14
C ARG A 154 8.04 -2.35 9.09
N ARG A 155 6.96 -2.58 9.84
CA ARG A 155 5.81 -1.68 9.91
C ARG A 155 6.20 -0.28 10.36
N ASN A 156 6.99 -0.18 11.43
CA ASN A 156 7.45 1.09 11.99
C ASN A 156 8.36 1.89 11.03
N ALA A 157 9.01 1.23 10.07
CA ALA A 157 9.83 1.89 9.07
C ALA A 157 9.02 2.48 7.89
N LEU A 158 7.75 2.10 7.70
CA LEU A 158 6.94 2.56 6.56
C LEU A 158 6.72 4.08 6.54
N PRO A 159 6.36 4.76 7.64
CA PRO A 159 6.12 6.20 7.62
C PRO A 159 7.36 7.01 7.17
N GLY A 160 8.55 6.67 7.67
CA GLY A 160 9.79 7.32 7.27
C GLY A 160 10.12 7.08 5.80
N TRP A 161 9.89 5.86 5.30
CA TRP A 161 10.08 5.57 3.89
C TRP A 161 9.08 6.31 2.99
N LEU A 162 7.79 6.40 3.37
CA LEU A 162 6.78 7.16 2.64
C LEU A 162 7.11 8.65 2.62
N HIS A 163 7.60 9.20 3.73
CA HIS A 163 8.09 10.58 3.77
C HIS A 163 9.22 10.78 2.76
N HIS A 164 10.23 9.93 2.78
CA HIS A 164 11.34 9.99 1.81
C HIS A 164 10.82 9.85 0.37
N TYR A 165 9.92 8.90 0.08
CA TYR A 165 9.34 8.70 -1.24
C TYR A 165 8.62 9.96 -1.74
N ASN A 166 7.81 10.58 -0.90
CA ASN A 166 6.99 11.73 -1.29
C ASN A 166 7.79 13.04 -1.38
N HIS A 167 8.77 13.26 -0.49
CA HIS A 167 9.42 14.56 -0.30
C HIS A 167 10.85 14.64 -0.83
N HIS A 168 11.54 13.50 -0.99
CA HIS A 168 12.98 13.52 -1.30
C HIS A 168 13.35 12.70 -2.53
N ARG A 169 12.60 11.65 -2.86
CA ARG A 169 12.93 10.77 -3.98
C ARG A 169 12.57 11.42 -5.32
N PRO A 170 13.56 11.67 -6.24
CA PRO A 170 13.24 12.14 -7.58
C PRO A 170 12.59 11.06 -8.42
N HIS A 171 11.57 11.43 -9.22
CA HIS A 171 10.85 10.54 -10.11
C HIS A 171 11.02 10.95 -11.56
N THR A 172 11.58 10.07 -12.39
CA THR A 172 11.83 10.34 -13.81
C THR A 172 10.55 10.66 -14.58
N ALA A 173 9.45 9.95 -14.28
CA ALA A 173 8.17 10.13 -14.96
C ALA A 173 7.48 11.49 -14.69
N ILE A 174 8.00 12.29 -13.75
CA ILE A 174 7.45 13.59 -13.40
C ILE A 174 8.51 14.70 -13.43
N GLY A 175 9.55 14.55 -14.23
CA GLY A 175 10.57 15.56 -14.41
C GLY A 175 11.71 15.51 -13.39
N LYS A 176 12.00 14.33 -12.82
CA LYS A 176 13.09 14.11 -11.84
C LYS A 176 12.94 14.96 -10.56
N VAL A 177 11.71 15.30 -10.18
CA VAL A 177 11.41 16.02 -8.95
C VAL A 177 10.72 15.12 -7.95
N PRO A 178 10.73 15.42 -6.64
CA PRO A 178 9.93 14.68 -5.65
C PRO A 178 8.42 14.82 -5.91
N PRO A 179 7.60 13.79 -5.64
CA PRO A 179 6.15 13.83 -5.86
C PRO A 179 5.44 15.04 -5.27
N ILE A 180 5.81 15.44 -4.07
CA ILE A 180 5.16 16.52 -3.34
C ILE A 180 5.24 17.88 -4.09
N THR A 181 6.29 18.11 -4.87
CA THR A 181 6.45 19.36 -5.62
C THR A 181 5.44 19.52 -6.76
N ARG A 182 4.77 18.42 -7.14
CA ARG A 182 3.71 18.39 -8.15
C ARG A 182 2.31 18.27 -7.57
N LEU A 183 2.18 18.28 -6.27
CA LEU A 183 0.89 18.28 -5.60
C LEU A 183 0.30 19.68 -5.66
N THR A 184 -0.23 20.05 -6.83
CA THR A 184 -0.91 21.32 -7.06
C THR A 184 -2.37 21.08 -7.37
N ASN A 185 -3.24 21.85 -6.72
CA ASN A 185 -4.68 21.82 -6.98
C ASN A 185 -4.97 22.57 -8.29
N ARG A 186 -4.62 21.98 -9.43
CA ARG A 186 -4.99 22.55 -10.74
C ARG A 186 -6.40 22.06 -11.08
N SER A 187 -7.40 22.87 -10.74
CA SER A 187 -8.75 22.71 -11.31
C SER A 187 -8.64 22.79 -12.84
N GLY A 188 -9.13 21.78 -13.55
CA GLY A 188 -9.35 21.83 -14.98
C GLY A 188 -8.37 21.11 -15.90
N GLN A 189 -7.39 20.33 -15.45
CA GLN A 189 -6.45 19.61 -16.32
C GLN A 189 -6.71 18.09 -16.44
N TYR A 190 -7.93 17.65 -16.29
CA TYR A 190 -8.32 16.24 -16.57
C TYR A 190 -9.39 16.22 -17.65
N ASN A 191 -8.96 16.31 -18.90
CA ASN A 191 -9.75 15.86 -20.05
C ASN A 191 -9.43 14.41 -20.36
#